data_119c756623f94b014970b9ee76b603d9
#
_entry.id   119c756623f94b014970b9ee76b603d9
#
_cell.length_a   1.000
_cell.length_b   1.000
_cell.length_c   1.000
_cell.angle_alpha   90.00
_cell.angle_beta   90.00
_cell.angle_gamma   90.00
#
_symmetry.space_group_name_H-M   'P 1'
#
loop_
_entity.id
_entity.type
_entity.pdbx_description
1 polymer ?
#
loop_
_entity_poly.entity_id
_entity_poly.type
_entity_poly.pdbx_seq_one_letter_code
_entity_poly.pdbx_strand_id
1 'polypeptide(L)'
;RQRQMCIRDSHNIVFIDSDKILMSNDGGVFLTTDGGNTFTMKNDNMVTTQFYSTAIHPTDSDYVLGGTQDNGTWRLNTAGKQAGVEVYGGDGGFAHIDQVDPDYQFGATTYGNIFRSVNGGQSFGSYSNVTNSDGTDAGFFINPSVIDGVNKAMYVTFDTVSILRQKDYTKLSAHDFININLGSGATAYKVSPHTSGVLFVGTASG
;
A
#
# COMPACT_ATOMS: atom_id res chain seq x y z
N ARG A 1 -12.91 15.20 14.72
CA ARG A 1 -13.09 13.73 14.71
C ARG A 1 -12.06 13.18 15.67
N GLN A 2 -12.46 12.73 16.85
CA GLN A 2 -11.63 11.83 17.66
C GLN A 2 -11.48 10.55 16.83
N ARG A 3 -10.34 10.40 16.18
CA ARG A 3 -9.92 9.09 15.73
C ARG A 3 -9.79 8.26 16.99
N GLN A 4 -10.55 7.20 17.04
CA GLN A 4 -10.43 6.15 18.00
C GLN A 4 -8.94 5.87 18.15
N MET A 5 -8.40 6.15 19.33
CA MET A 5 -7.06 5.72 19.68
C MET A 5 -7.17 4.21 19.76
N CYS A 6 -7.06 3.55 18.61
CA CYS A 6 -6.80 2.11 18.60
C CYS A 6 -5.62 1.91 19.52
N ILE A 7 -5.71 0.92 20.37
CA ILE A 7 -4.58 0.43 21.17
C ILE A 7 -3.57 -0.07 20.14
N ARG A 8 -2.76 0.88 19.64
CA ARG A 8 -1.68 0.58 18.72
C ARG A 8 -0.53 0.08 19.55
N ASP A 9 0.15 -0.91 19.06
CA ASP A 9 1.23 -1.56 19.76
C ASP A 9 2.24 -0.53 20.28
N SER A 10 2.34 -0.42 21.61
CA SER A 10 3.30 0.46 22.24
C SER A 10 4.70 -0.13 22.05
N HIS A 11 5.58 0.63 21.37
CA HIS A 11 6.94 0.17 21.08
C HIS A 11 7.91 0.53 22.18
N ASN A 12 7.71 1.66 22.87
CA ASN A 12 8.55 2.07 23.98
C ASN A 12 7.82 3.00 24.93
N ILE A 13 8.18 2.91 26.22
CA ILE A 13 7.68 3.76 27.29
C ILE A 13 8.87 4.20 28.13
N VAL A 14 9.04 5.52 28.31
CA VAL A 14 10.10 6.11 29.11
C VAL A 14 9.48 6.96 30.21
N PHE A 15 9.76 6.61 31.47
CA PHE A 15 9.41 7.42 32.61
C PHE A 15 10.47 8.50 32.81
N ILE A 16 10.07 9.77 32.69
CA ILE A 16 10.92 10.94 32.94
C ILE A 16 10.90 11.24 34.44
N ASP A 17 9.70 11.23 35.05
CA ASP A 17 9.44 11.33 36.47
C ASP A 17 8.12 10.60 36.79
N SER A 18 7.58 10.78 38.01
CA SER A 18 6.33 10.13 38.48
C SER A 18 5.09 10.52 37.65
N ASP A 19 5.09 11.72 37.08
CA ASP A 19 3.95 12.29 36.37
C ASP A 19 4.18 12.43 34.86
N LYS A 20 5.47 12.41 34.44
CA LYS A 20 5.84 12.57 33.02
C LYS A 20 6.31 11.25 32.43
N ILE A 21 5.56 10.80 31.45
CA ILE A 21 5.84 9.57 30.71
C ILE A 21 5.81 9.88 29.23
N LEU A 22 6.87 9.48 28.52
CA LEU A 22 6.92 9.52 27.07
C LEU A 22 6.60 8.13 26.52
N MET A 23 5.69 8.03 25.60
CA MET A 23 5.29 6.80 24.94
C MET A 23 5.41 6.93 23.44
N SER A 24 5.96 5.93 22.77
CA SER A 24 5.94 5.79 21.32
C SER A 24 5.13 4.58 20.90
N ASN A 25 4.35 4.74 19.83
CA ASN A 25 3.57 3.70 19.18
C ASN A 25 3.49 3.97 17.67
N ASP A 26 2.75 3.17 16.91
CA ASP A 26 2.59 3.34 15.46
C ASP A 26 2.02 4.71 15.05
N GLY A 27 1.31 5.38 15.94
CA GLY A 27 0.77 6.72 15.73
C GLY A 27 1.72 7.86 16.07
N GLY A 28 2.93 7.55 16.57
CA GLY A 28 3.96 8.53 16.90
C GLY A 28 4.34 8.60 18.37
N VAL A 29 4.73 9.79 18.83
CA VAL A 29 5.23 10.06 20.16
C VAL A 29 4.19 10.86 20.97
N PHE A 30 3.94 10.40 22.18
CA PHE A 30 2.95 10.98 23.10
C PHE A 30 3.59 11.25 24.47
N LEU A 31 3.23 12.38 25.06
CA LEU A 31 3.67 12.77 26.38
C LEU A 31 2.46 12.90 27.31
N THR A 32 2.52 12.28 28.46
CA THR A 32 1.68 12.63 29.62
C THR A 32 2.48 13.45 30.63
N THR A 33 1.80 14.31 31.34
CA THR A 33 2.34 15.09 32.47
C THR A 33 1.48 14.98 33.73
N ASP A 34 0.59 14.01 33.75
CA ASP A 34 -0.39 13.77 34.81
C ASP A 34 -0.50 12.27 35.18
N GLY A 35 0.62 11.57 35.11
CA GLY A 35 0.70 10.16 35.49
C GLY A 35 -0.06 9.20 34.59
N GLY A 36 -0.35 9.60 33.34
CA GLY A 36 -1.03 8.74 32.35
C GLY A 36 -2.53 8.97 32.22
N ASN A 37 -3.11 9.97 32.91
CA ASN A 37 -4.53 10.29 32.79
C ASN A 37 -4.87 10.92 31.43
N THR A 38 -3.98 11.78 30.91
CA THR A 38 -4.11 12.35 29.56
C THR A 38 -2.79 12.27 28.78
N PHE A 39 -2.89 12.18 27.46
CA PHE A 39 -1.73 12.15 26.56
C PHE A 39 -1.83 13.23 25.51
N THR A 40 -0.75 13.96 25.32
CA THR A 40 -0.59 14.97 24.26
C THR A 40 0.35 14.43 23.20
N MET A 41 -0.07 14.45 21.95
CA MET A 41 0.76 14.08 20.79
C MET A 41 1.92 15.08 20.64
N LYS A 42 3.12 14.57 20.37
CA LYS A 42 4.36 15.33 20.20
C LYS A 42 4.96 15.16 18.79
N ASN A 43 4.11 14.95 17.80
CA ASN A 43 4.55 14.74 16.41
C ASN A 43 4.74 16.04 15.62
N ASP A 44 4.56 17.20 16.23
CA ASP A 44 4.74 18.49 15.56
C ASP A 44 6.14 18.59 14.93
N ASN A 45 6.21 18.83 13.63
CA ASN A 45 7.42 18.82 12.81
C ASN A 45 8.10 17.44 12.68
N MET A 46 7.49 16.36 13.12
CA MET A 46 7.96 15.01 12.89
C MET A 46 7.32 14.52 11.59
N VAL A 47 8.12 14.40 10.54
CA VAL A 47 7.67 13.86 9.25
C VAL A 47 8.14 12.41 9.17
N THR A 48 7.30 11.52 9.66
CA THR A 48 7.53 10.06 9.57
C THR A 48 6.31 9.40 8.97
N THR A 49 6.52 8.56 7.99
CA THR A 49 5.49 7.72 7.38
C THR A 49 6.12 6.41 6.98
N GLN A 50 5.49 5.32 7.36
CA GLN A 50 5.93 3.98 6.94
C GLN A 50 5.21 3.62 5.65
N PHE A 51 5.96 3.53 4.56
CA PHE A 51 5.45 3.07 3.29
C PHE A 51 5.61 1.55 3.15
N TYR A 52 4.55 0.88 2.72
CA TYR A 52 4.62 -0.50 2.24
C TYR A 52 5.14 -0.57 0.81
N SER A 53 4.76 0.41 -0.01
CA SER A 53 5.15 0.48 -1.41
C SER A 53 5.10 1.92 -1.92
N THR A 54 5.98 2.22 -2.87
CA THR A 54 6.00 3.51 -3.58
C THR A 54 6.18 3.29 -5.07
N ALA A 55 5.57 4.17 -5.87
CA ALA A 55 5.74 4.25 -7.31
C ALA A 55 6.09 5.70 -7.70
N ILE A 56 7.07 5.86 -8.58
CA ILE A 56 7.51 7.15 -9.09
C ILE A 56 6.97 7.32 -10.51
N HIS A 57 6.51 8.52 -10.82
CA HIS A 57 6.03 8.86 -12.15
C HIS A 57 7.19 8.83 -13.17
N PRO A 58 7.00 8.29 -14.40
CA PRO A 58 8.11 8.10 -15.34
C PRO A 58 8.76 9.38 -15.85
N THR A 59 8.05 10.50 -15.84
CA THR A 59 8.53 11.79 -16.39
C THR A 59 8.45 12.95 -15.41
N ASP A 60 7.89 12.74 -14.21
CA ASP A 60 7.81 13.74 -13.15
C ASP A 60 8.42 13.18 -11.87
N SER A 61 9.65 13.57 -11.56
CA SER A 61 10.42 13.10 -10.41
C SER A 61 9.83 13.54 -9.06
N ASP A 62 9.00 14.57 -9.05
CA ASP A 62 8.34 15.06 -7.84
C ASP A 62 7.01 14.35 -7.57
N TYR A 63 6.53 13.55 -8.53
CA TYR A 63 5.30 12.80 -8.39
C TYR A 63 5.58 11.38 -7.88
N VAL A 64 5.10 11.10 -6.67
CA VAL A 64 5.16 9.80 -6.01
C VAL A 64 3.77 9.39 -5.56
N LEU A 65 3.41 8.15 -5.81
CA LEU A 65 2.22 7.49 -5.24
C LEU A 65 2.71 6.43 -4.24
N GLY A 66 2.17 6.40 -3.03
CA GLY A 66 2.63 5.45 -2.02
C GLY A 66 1.55 5.01 -1.07
N GLY A 67 1.48 3.71 -0.82
CA GLY A 67 0.63 3.12 0.21
C GLY A 67 1.34 3.04 1.55
N THR A 68 0.66 3.46 2.62
CA THR A 68 1.23 3.61 3.95
C THR A 68 0.49 2.80 4.99
N GLN A 69 1.20 2.36 6.01
CA GLN A 69 0.59 1.71 7.15
C GLN A 69 -0.35 2.68 7.88
N ASP A 70 -1.60 2.27 8.09
CA ASP A 70 -2.62 2.97 8.88
C ASP A 70 -3.03 4.37 8.39
N ASN A 71 -2.41 4.90 7.34
CA ASN A 71 -2.58 6.29 6.93
C ASN A 71 -2.99 6.46 5.46
N GLY A 72 -3.48 5.42 4.82
CA GLY A 72 -4.02 5.49 3.45
C GLY A 72 -2.95 5.43 2.35
N THR A 73 -3.37 5.72 1.15
CA THR A 73 -2.49 5.90 -0.01
C THR A 73 -2.41 7.37 -0.37
N TRP A 74 -1.19 7.84 -0.54
CA TRP A 74 -0.87 9.25 -0.73
C TRP A 74 -0.26 9.51 -2.10
N ARG A 75 -0.70 10.61 -2.70
CA ARG A 75 -0.05 11.22 -3.86
C ARG A 75 0.74 12.44 -3.40
N LEU A 76 2.03 12.43 -3.68
CA LEU A 76 2.94 13.56 -3.54
C LEU A 76 3.29 14.03 -4.95
N ASN A 77 3.05 15.27 -5.28
CA ASN A 77 3.31 15.83 -6.62
C ASN A 77 3.92 17.24 -6.58
N THR A 78 4.58 17.55 -5.49
CA THR A 78 5.29 18.81 -5.29
C THR A 78 6.54 18.54 -4.46
N ALA A 79 7.67 19.04 -4.91
CA ALA A 79 8.95 18.92 -4.20
C ALA A 79 8.90 19.56 -2.81
N GLY A 80 9.68 19.01 -1.88
CA GLY A 80 9.85 19.54 -0.54
C GLY A 80 8.88 18.97 0.48
N LYS A 81 8.69 19.70 1.60
CA LYS A 81 7.86 19.29 2.75
C LYS A 81 6.38 19.66 2.56
N GLN A 82 5.84 19.54 1.39
CA GLN A 82 4.44 19.81 1.13
C GLN A 82 3.56 18.65 1.60
N ALA A 83 2.37 18.97 2.04
CA ALA A 83 1.37 17.95 2.35
C ALA A 83 0.95 17.24 1.07
N GLY A 84 1.06 15.91 1.07
CA GLY A 84 0.49 15.09 0.01
C GLY A 84 -1.05 15.10 0.06
N VAL A 85 -1.65 14.53 -0.97
CA VAL A 85 -3.09 14.30 -1.04
C VAL A 85 -3.36 12.82 -0.74
N GLU A 86 -4.17 12.55 0.29
CA GLU A 86 -4.69 11.21 0.52
C GLU A 86 -5.68 10.88 -0.61
N VAL A 87 -5.34 9.90 -1.43
CA VAL A 87 -6.16 9.50 -2.58
C VAL A 87 -7.09 8.35 -2.26
N TYR A 88 -6.77 7.57 -1.23
CA TYR A 88 -7.60 6.49 -0.72
C TYR A 88 -7.26 6.19 0.74
N GLY A 89 -8.29 5.99 1.58
CA GLY A 89 -8.13 5.76 3.02
C GLY A 89 -7.84 4.30 3.40
N GLY A 90 -7.65 4.06 4.69
CA GLY A 90 -7.36 2.74 5.27
C GLY A 90 -5.87 2.45 5.31
N ASP A 91 -5.47 1.17 5.37
CA ASP A 91 -4.10 0.76 5.13
C ASP A 91 -3.83 0.81 3.62
N GLY A 92 -2.86 1.61 3.20
CA GLY A 92 -2.41 1.63 1.82
C GLY A 92 -1.44 0.47 1.56
N GLY A 93 -1.75 -0.35 0.57
CA GLY A 93 -0.90 -1.45 0.14
C GLY A 93 0.06 -1.09 -0.99
N PHE A 94 0.19 -1.99 -1.96
CA PHE A 94 1.04 -1.78 -3.12
C PHE A 94 0.47 -0.67 -4.03
N ALA A 95 1.36 0.23 -4.45
CA ALA A 95 1.05 1.33 -5.35
C ALA A 95 1.82 1.18 -6.66
N HIS A 96 1.20 1.49 -7.79
CA HIS A 96 1.80 1.41 -9.11
C HIS A 96 1.41 2.60 -9.98
N ILE A 97 2.37 3.06 -10.77
CA ILE A 97 2.16 4.00 -11.89
C ILE A 97 2.65 3.30 -13.15
N ASP A 98 1.81 3.23 -14.17
CA ASP A 98 2.21 2.65 -15.44
C ASP A 98 3.32 3.49 -16.08
N GLN A 99 4.46 2.87 -16.32
CA GLN A 99 5.66 3.55 -16.85
C GLN A 99 5.56 3.83 -18.36
N VAL A 100 4.56 3.26 -19.03
CA VAL A 100 4.29 3.46 -20.47
C VAL A 100 3.15 4.47 -20.68
N ASP A 101 2.14 4.42 -19.82
CA ASP A 101 0.96 5.29 -19.85
C ASP A 101 0.58 5.70 -18.43
N PRO A 102 1.17 6.77 -17.89
CA PRO A 102 1.03 7.15 -16.48
C PRO A 102 -0.37 7.67 -16.10
N ASP A 103 -1.30 7.77 -17.04
CA ASP A 103 -2.71 8.00 -16.72
C ASP A 103 -3.30 6.83 -15.94
N TYR A 104 -2.76 5.61 -16.13
CA TYR A 104 -3.14 4.44 -15.36
C TYR A 104 -2.27 4.33 -14.10
N GLN A 105 -2.93 4.51 -12.96
CA GLN A 105 -2.31 4.38 -11.64
C GLN A 105 -3.16 3.48 -10.76
N PHE A 106 -2.52 2.76 -9.86
CA PHE A 106 -3.17 1.79 -8.99
C PHE A 106 -2.67 1.93 -7.57
N GLY A 107 -3.56 1.68 -6.64
CA GLY A 107 -3.23 1.43 -5.26
C GLY A 107 -4.04 0.26 -4.75
N ALA A 108 -3.64 -0.28 -3.62
CA ALA A 108 -4.38 -1.32 -2.95
C ALA A 108 -4.62 -0.93 -1.49
N THR A 109 -5.69 -1.45 -0.92
CA THR A 109 -5.87 -1.55 0.52
C THR A 109 -5.56 -2.98 0.96
N THR A 110 -5.94 -3.34 2.17
CA THR A 110 -5.76 -4.69 2.70
C THR A 110 -6.43 -5.76 1.83
N TYR A 111 -5.87 -6.96 1.84
CA TYR A 111 -6.41 -8.16 1.17
C TYR A 111 -6.63 -8.03 -0.34
N GLY A 112 -5.85 -7.15 -0.99
CA GLY A 112 -5.88 -7.01 -2.45
C GLY A 112 -7.11 -6.27 -3.00
N ASN A 113 -7.78 -5.48 -2.20
CA ASN A 113 -8.78 -4.53 -2.71
C ASN A 113 -8.06 -3.42 -3.49
N ILE A 114 -8.26 -3.38 -4.81
CA ILE A 114 -7.53 -2.52 -5.73
C ILE A 114 -8.41 -1.37 -6.19
N PHE A 115 -7.86 -0.17 -6.18
CA PHE A 115 -8.45 1.01 -6.79
C PHE A 115 -7.56 1.51 -7.93
N ARG A 116 -8.17 2.19 -8.91
CA ARG A 116 -7.51 2.63 -10.14
C ARG A 116 -7.85 4.08 -10.45
N SER A 117 -6.85 4.80 -10.94
CA SER A 117 -7.00 6.03 -11.72
C SER A 117 -6.80 5.72 -13.21
N VAL A 118 -7.47 6.49 -14.05
CA VAL A 118 -7.31 6.51 -15.51
C VAL A 118 -7.11 7.95 -16.04
N ASN A 119 -6.73 8.85 -15.15
CA ASN A 119 -6.58 10.28 -15.43
C ASN A 119 -5.38 10.90 -14.71
N GLY A 120 -4.26 10.18 -14.66
CA GLY A 120 -3.02 10.67 -14.06
C GLY A 120 -3.11 10.87 -12.55
N GLY A 121 -3.90 10.05 -11.85
CA GLY A 121 -4.04 10.12 -10.39
C GLY A 121 -4.89 11.30 -9.88
N GLN A 122 -5.64 11.98 -10.75
CA GLN A 122 -6.54 13.07 -10.32
C GLN A 122 -7.73 12.53 -9.53
N SER A 123 -8.22 11.35 -9.88
CA SER A 123 -9.25 10.62 -9.14
C SER A 123 -9.01 9.12 -9.19
N PHE A 124 -9.43 8.44 -8.15
CA PHE A 124 -9.37 6.98 -8.02
C PHE A 124 -10.75 6.41 -7.73
N GLY A 125 -11.04 5.25 -8.28
CA GLY A 125 -12.27 4.50 -8.03
C GLY A 125 -11.97 3.02 -7.79
N SER A 126 -12.88 2.31 -7.12
CA SER A 126 -12.79 0.85 -6.97
C SER A 126 -12.60 0.19 -8.32
N TYR A 127 -11.68 -0.76 -8.38
CA TYR A 127 -11.35 -1.44 -9.63
C TYR A 127 -11.55 -2.94 -9.55
N SER A 128 -10.93 -3.60 -8.58
CA SER A 128 -10.99 -5.05 -8.42
C SER A 128 -10.80 -5.42 -6.95
N ASN A 129 -11.50 -6.46 -6.53
CA ASN A 129 -11.31 -7.07 -5.23
C ASN A 129 -10.79 -8.49 -5.44
N VAL A 130 -9.80 -8.88 -4.66
CA VAL A 130 -9.29 -10.25 -4.62
C VAL A 130 -10.10 -11.01 -3.58
N THR A 131 -11.11 -11.75 -4.04
CA THR A 131 -12.03 -12.49 -3.15
C THR A 131 -12.09 -13.97 -3.50
N ASN A 132 -12.30 -14.77 -2.48
CA ASN A 132 -12.60 -16.19 -2.61
C ASN A 132 -13.98 -16.42 -3.26
N SER A 133 -14.28 -17.65 -3.63
CA SER A 133 -15.57 -18.04 -4.23
C SER A 133 -16.76 -17.82 -3.29
N ASP A 134 -16.56 -17.74 -1.99
CA ASP A 134 -17.56 -17.45 -0.98
C ASP A 134 -17.73 -15.94 -0.70
N GLY A 135 -16.98 -15.08 -1.41
CA GLY A 135 -17.00 -13.62 -1.26
C GLY A 135 -16.14 -13.08 -0.11
N THR A 136 -15.42 -13.93 0.60
CA THR A 136 -14.44 -13.47 1.62
C THR A 136 -13.17 -12.94 0.97
N ASP A 137 -12.48 -12.04 1.66
CA ASP A 137 -11.20 -11.52 1.22
C ASP A 137 -10.17 -12.64 1.04
N ALA A 138 -9.38 -12.55 -0.03
CA ALA A 138 -8.29 -13.47 -0.33
C ALA A 138 -6.95 -12.74 -0.31
N GLY A 139 -5.85 -13.51 -0.28
CA GLY A 139 -4.51 -12.95 -0.26
C GLY A 139 -4.01 -12.56 1.12
N PHE A 140 -2.88 -11.83 1.14
CA PHE A 140 -2.26 -11.36 2.37
C PHE A 140 -2.84 -10.02 2.83
N PHE A 141 -2.65 -9.68 4.09
CA PHE A 141 -3.06 -8.37 4.64
C PHE A 141 -2.55 -7.22 3.77
N ILE A 142 -1.24 -7.13 3.53
CA ILE A 142 -0.66 -6.30 2.46
C ILE A 142 -0.30 -7.23 1.31
N ASN A 143 -1.09 -7.16 0.25
CA ASN A 143 -1.07 -8.14 -0.82
C ASN A 143 -0.10 -7.73 -1.93
N PRO A 144 0.98 -8.49 -2.17
CA PRO A 144 1.95 -8.18 -3.21
C PRO A 144 1.30 -8.15 -4.60
N SER A 145 1.71 -7.17 -5.39
CA SER A 145 1.24 -7.01 -6.77
C SER A 145 2.31 -6.36 -7.65
N VAL A 146 2.12 -6.47 -8.98
CA VAL A 146 2.93 -5.78 -9.98
C VAL A 146 2.10 -5.52 -11.24
N ILE A 147 2.43 -4.47 -11.97
CA ILE A 147 1.86 -4.20 -13.29
C ILE A 147 2.90 -4.41 -14.39
N ASP A 148 2.42 -4.86 -15.55
CA ASP A 148 3.15 -4.90 -16.81
C ASP A 148 2.56 -3.83 -17.74
N GLY A 149 3.20 -2.67 -17.80
CA GLY A 149 2.75 -1.53 -18.59
C GLY A 149 2.78 -1.79 -20.10
N VAL A 150 3.64 -2.69 -20.57
CA VAL A 150 3.72 -3.05 -21.99
C VAL A 150 2.53 -3.92 -22.40
N ASN A 151 2.23 -4.95 -21.61
CA ASN A 151 1.13 -5.89 -21.91
C ASN A 151 -0.20 -5.47 -21.24
N LYS A 152 -0.20 -4.35 -20.51
CA LYS A 152 -1.37 -3.85 -19.75
C LYS A 152 -1.94 -4.87 -18.78
N ALA A 153 -1.09 -5.73 -18.23
CA ALA A 153 -1.47 -6.78 -17.29
C ALA A 153 -1.12 -6.41 -15.85
N MET A 154 -1.93 -6.89 -14.90
CA MET A 154 -1.66 -6.82 -13.47
C MET A 154 -1.62 -8.22 -12.88
N TYR A 155 -0.69 -8.45 -11.97
CA TYR A 155 -0.53 -9.69 -11.23
C TYR A 155 -0.62 -9.41 -9.74
N VAL A 156 -1.43 -10.20 -9.04
CA VAL A 156 -1.72 -10.02 -7.62
C VAL A 156 -1.68 -11.39 -6.93
N THR A 157 -1.11 -11.48 -5.75
CA THR A 157 -1.17 -12.72 -4.98
C THR A 157 -2.62 -13.02 -4.62
N PHE A 158 -3.08 -14.24 -4.94
CA PHE A 158 -4.43 -14.69 -4.60
C PHE A 158 -4.40 -15.56 -3.34
N ASP A 159 -3.59 -16.60 -3.36
CA ASP A 159 -3.41 -17.53 -2.24
C ASP A 159 -1.98 -18.09 -2.23
N THR A 160 -1.75 -19.17 -1.48
CA THR A 160 -0.45 -19.81 -1.37
C THR A 160 0.02 -20.54 -2.63
N VAL A 161 -0.85 -20.74 -3.62
CA VAL A 161 -0.53 -21.52 -4.84
C VAL A 161 -0.91 -20.79 -6.13
N SER A 162 -1.63 -19.67 -6.04
CA SER A 162 -2.22 -19.00 -7.22
C SER A 162 -1.93 -17.50 -7.25
N ILE A 163 -1.75 -17.00 -8.46
CA ILE A 163 -1.68 -15.57 -8.78
C ILE A 163 -2.92 -15.23 -9.61
N LEU A 164 -3.62 -14.19 -9.22
CA LEU A 164 -4.66 -13.58 -10.04
C LEU A 164 -3.97 -12.70 -11.10
N ARG A 165 -4.30 -12.93 -12.36
CA ARG A 165 -3.86 -12.08 -13.48
C ARG A 165 -5.05 -11.33 -14.07
N GLN A 166 -5.00 -10.02 -14.03
CA GLN A 166 -5.86 -9.15 -14.81
C GLN A 166 -5.20 -8.95 -16.19
N LYS A 167 -5.82 -9.44 -17.27
CA LYS A 167 -5.22 -9.49 -18.61
C LYS A 167 -5.12 -8.13 -19.30
N ASP A 168 -6.05 -7.23 -19.01
CA ASP A 168 -6.08 -5.89 -19.57
C ASP A 168 -6.63 -4.93 -18.51
N TYR A 169 -5.75 -4.29 -17.76
CA TYR A 169 -6.15 -3.39 -16.69
C TYR A 169 -6.69 -2.03 -17.19
N THR A 170 -6.67 -1.77 -18.50
CA THR A 170 -7.31 -0.58 -19.07
C THR A 170 -8.82 -0.70 -19.07
N LYS A 171 -9.33 -1.93 -18.97
CA LYS A 171 -10.75 -2.27 -18.92
C LYS A 171 -11.11 -2.96 -17.61
N LEU A 172 -12.37 -3.09 -17.34
CA LEU A 172 -12.91 -4.06 -16.37
C LEU A 172 -13.01 -5.42 -17.07
N SER A 173 -11.87 -6.04 -17.33
CA SER A 173 -11.81 -7.30 -18.07
C SER A 173 -11.80 -8.49 -17.12
N ALA A 174 -12.13 -9.67 -17.65
CA ALA A 174 -12.01 -10.91 -16.91
C ALA A 174 -10.57 -11.16 -16.46
N HIS A 175 -10.41 -11.59 -15.23
CA HIS A 175 -9.17 -12.11 -14.70
C HIS A 175 -9.09 -13.63 -14.91
N ASP A 176 -7.89 -14.17 -14.88
CA ASP A 176 -7.64 -15.59 -14.76
C ASP A 176 -6.66 -15.88 -13.61
N PHE A 177 -6.53 -17.16 -13.27
CA PHE A 177 -5.59 -17.61 -12.25
C PHE A 177 -4.42 -18.32 -12.89
N ILE A 178 -3.22 -17.98 -12.42
CA ILE A 178 -2.00 -18.69 -12.75
C ILE A 178 -1.64 -19.51 -11.52
N ASN A 179 -1.71 -20.84 -11.65
CA ASN A 179 -1.25 -21.73 -10.60
C ASN A 179 0.28 -21.80 -10.64
N ILE A 180 0.94 -21.34 -9.59
CA ILE A 180 2.39 -21.35 -9.48
C ILE A 180 2.93 -22.57 -8.74
N ASN A 181 2.07 -23.25 -7.97
CA ASN A 181 2.31 -24.52 -7.27
C ASN A 181 3.68 -24.59 -6.54
N LEU A 182 4.10 -23.49 -5.95
CA LEU A 182 5.41 -23.34 -5.31
C LEU A 182 5.39 -23.66 -3.81
N GLY A 183 4.26 -24.15 -3.29
CA GLY A 183 4.10 -24.54 -1.89
C GLY A 183 4.01 -23.39 -0.89
N SER A 184 4.21 -22.16 -1.35
CA SER A 184 3.99 -20.94 -0.53
C SER A 184 3.60 -19.77 -1.43
N GLY A 185 2.83 -18.83 -0.87
CA GLY A 185 2.33 -17.67 -1.61
C GLY A 185 3.45 -16.79 -2.16
N ALA A 186 3.17 -16.11 -3.24
CA ALA A 186 4.09 -15.15 -3.84
C ALA A 186 4.21 -13.92 -2.94
N THR A 187 5.44 -13.55 -2.61
CA THR A 187 5.77 -12.41 -1.72
C THR A 187 6.43 -11.25 -2.45
N ALA A 188 6.93 -11.50 -3.67
CA ALA A 188 7.56 -10.48 -4.51
C ALA A 188 7.35 -10.79 -5.99
N TYR A 189 7.28 -9.72 -6.77
CA TYR A 189 7.12 -9.78 -8.21
C TYR A 189 8.07 -8.84 -8.93
N LYS A 190 8.53 -9.24 -10.10
CA LYS A 190 9.18 -8.35 -11.05
C LYS A 190 8.84 -8.77 -12.48
N VAL A 191 8.28 -7.84 -13.24
CA VAL A 191 8.19 -8.00 -14.70
C VAL A 191 9.56 -7.74 -15.31
N SER A 192 9.96 -8.58 -16.27
CA SER A 192 11.23 -8.41 -16.97
C SER A 192 11.24 -7.09 -17.75
N PRO A 193 12.24 -6.22 -17.57
CA PRO A 193 12.37 -5.02 -18.38
C PRO A 193 12.90 -5.31 -19.80
N HIS A 194 13.38 -6.52 -20.06
CA HIS A 194 14.06 -6.89 -21.31
C HIS A 194 13.24 -7.84 -22.18
N THR A 195 12.39 -8.66 -21.57
CA THR A 195 11.64 -9.68 -22.29
C THR A 195 10.17 -9.59 -21.95
N SER A 196 9.36 -9.25 -22.95
CA SER A 196 7.90 -9.11 -22.78
C SER A 196 7.28 -10.44 -22.31
N GLY A 197 6.35 -10.34 -21.38
CA GLY A 197 5.59 -11.48 -20.87
C GLY A 197 6.34 -12.36 -19.87
N VAL A 198 7.56 -12.00 -19.46
CA VAL A 198 8.31 -12.73 -18.41
C VAL A 198 8.09 -12.08 -17.06
N LEU A 199 7.56 -12.86 -16.13
CA LEU A 199 7.33 -12.51 -14.74
C LEU A 199 8.24 -13.33 -13.83
N PHE A 200 9.02 -12.66 -12.99
CA PHE A 200 9.76 -13.28 -11.89
C PHE A 200 8.89 -13.23 -10.64
N VAL A 201 8.83 -14.33 -9.93
CA VAL A 201 8.04 -14.50 -8.71
C VAL A 201 8.95 -15.00 -7.60
N GLY A 202 9.00 -14.27 -6.50
CA GLY A 202 9.62 -14.70 -5.25
C GLY A 202 8.57 -15.26 -4.30
N THR A 203 8.93 -16.31 -3.55
CA THR A 203 8.05 -16.93 -2.56
C THR A 203 8.70 -16.96 -1.17
N ALA A 204 7.89 -17.20 -0.13
CA ALA A 204 8.40 -17.27 1.25
C ALA A 204 9.30 -18.48 1.52
N SER A 205 9.22 -19.51 0.69
CA SER A 205 10.05 -20.72 0.82
C SER A 205 11.36 -20.69 0.02
N GLY A 206 11.61 -19.65 -0.75
CA GLY A 206 12.81 -19.46 -1.58
C GLY A 206 12.65 -20.01 -2.99
#